data_90aa54624020f8119bb7f574950ea0f1
#
_entry.id   90aa54624020f8119bb7f574950ea0f1
#
_cell.length_a   1.000
_cell.length_b   1.000
_cell.length_c   1.000
_cell.angle_alpha   90.00
_cell.angle_beta   90.00
_cell.angle_gamma   90.00
#
_symmetry.space_group_name_H-M   'P 1'
#
loop_
_entity.id
_entity.type
_entity.pdbx_description
1 polymer ?
#
loop_
_entity_poly.entity_id
_entity_poly.type
_entity_poly.pdbx_seq_one_letter_code
_entity_poly.pdbx_strand_id
1 'polypeptide(L)'
;MKQATLKGVSWTDLNFQLNFLWEESLSPESYYGKQLQREGFYENKSPSRCAYLFHKIVERSSDSYQSILNTRCKSAKKWYDKLKGTYKLTDSTGCATGSIEGDPNFGNTDAWVTKNPYAQAGLYGQCTWFAWGRFYEIYGFSPGFTGNGYSCVAQLLATHPDKFEFSLIPKVGAVGSSDVAHNHVWIVVGVEGEKITIQEGNLNGKTDSFEVAKSDWHTVTYSLSQLRSIYGNISFANPK
;
A
#
# COMPACT_ATOMS: atom_id res chain seq x y z
N MET A 1 -2.44 -22.33 -7.58
CA MET A 1 -1.14 -23.01 -7.49
C MET A 1 -0.12 -22.48 -8.51
N LYS A 2 -0.37 -22.55 -9.83
CA LYS A 2 0.59 -22.06 -10.87
C LYS A 2 1.14 -20.63 -10.62
N GLN A 3 0.30 -19.68 -10.25
CA GLN A 3 0.72 -18.28 -9.99
C GLN A 3 1.64 -18.15 -8.77
N ALA A 4 1.37 -18.89 -7.70
CA ALA A 4 2.23 -18.90 -6.50
C ALA A 4 3.63 -19.45 -6.83
N THR A 5 3.69 -20.53 -7.61
CA THR A 5 4.96 -21.13 -8.07
C THR A 5 5.77 -20.17 -8.92
N LEU A 6 5.13 -19.42 -9.84
CA LEU A 6 5.79 -18.42 -10.68
C LEU A 6 6.33 -17.23 -9.86
N LYS A 7 5.67 -16.87 -8.77
CA LYS A 7 6.10 -15.80 -7.86
C LYS A 7 7.03 -16.30 -6.74
N GLY A 8 7.37 -17.58 -6.68
CA GLY A 8 8.27 -18.17 -5.68
C GLY A 8 7.72 -18.13 -4.24
N VAL A 9 6.39 -18.05 -4.07
CA VAL A 9 5.72 -17.98 -2.76
C VAL A 9 4.86 -19.21 -2.52
N SER A 10 4.58 -19.53 -1.25
CA SER A 10 3.63 -20.59 -0.92
C SER A 10 2.21 -20.19 -1.32
N TRP A 11 1.46 -21.08 -1.94
CA TRP A 11 0.04 -20.86 -2.21
C TRP A 11 -0.81 -20.75 -0.93
N THR A 12 -0.28 -21.19 0.23
CA THR A 12 -0.93 -21.08 1.54
C THR A 12 -0.62 -19.75 2.24
N ASP A 13 0.25 -18.93 1.66
CA ASP A 13 0.53 -17.59 2.18
C ASP A 13 -0.73 -16.72 2.09
N LEU A 14 -1.16 -16.19 3.24
CA LEU A 14 -2.40 -15.42 3.33
C LEU A 14 -2.33 -14.12 2.51
N ASN A 15 -1.18 -13.44 2.53
CA ASN A 15 -1.03 -12.20 1.77
C ASN A 15 -1.07 -12.47 0.28
N PHE A 16 -0.43 -13.58 -0.17
CA PHE A 16 -0.54 -14.02 -1.57
C PHE A 16 -2.01 -14.30 -1.95
N GLN A 17 -2.75 -15.03 -1.11
CA GLN A 17 -4.16 -15.34 -1.38
C GLN A 17 -5.04 -14.09 -1.43
N LEU A 18 -4.84 -13.14 -0.51
CA LEU A 18 -5.61 -11.88 -0.48
C LEU A 18 -5.27 -11.00 -1.69
N ASN A 19 -4.00 -10.88 -2.06
CA ASN A 19 -3.58 -10.14 -3.24
C ASN A 19 -4.12 -10.78 -4.52
N PHE A 20 -4.06 -12.11 -4.62
CA PHE A 20 -4.61 -12.84 -5.74
C PHE A 20 -6.13 -12.65 -5.87
N LEU A 21 -6.86 -12.73 -4.75
CA LEU A 21 -8.30 -12.45 -4.72
C LEU A 21 -8.61 -11.02 -5.17
N TRP A 22 -7.80 -10.05 -4.73
CA TRP A 22 -7.95 -8.67 -5.14
C TRP A 22 -7.69 -8.50 -6.63
N GLU A 23 -6.55 -8.95 -7.13
CA GLU A 23 -6.15 -8.80 -8.53
C GLU A 23 -7.15 -9.46 -9.49
N GLU A 24 -7.57 -10.68 -9.18
CA GLU A 24 -8.41 -11.48 -10.07
C GLU A 24 -9.92 -11.15 -9.97
N SER A 25 -10.38 -10.71 -8.80
CA SER A 25 -11.81 -10.66 -8.53
C SER A 25 -12.33 -9.32 -8.05
N LEU A 26 -11.59 -8.60 -7.21
CA LEU A 26 -12.08 -7.40 -6.54
C LEU A 26 -11.52 -6.10 -7.12
N SER A 27 -10.37 -6.11 -7.81
CA SER A 27 -9.86 -4.91 -8.46
C SER A 27 -10.87 -4.39 -9.48
N PRO A 28 -11.23 -3.08 -9.48
CA PRO A 28 -12.13 -2.49 -10.49
C PRO A 28 -11.68 -2.73 -11.93
N GLU A 29 -10.41 -2.99 -12.15
CA GLU A 29 -9.83 -3.27 -13.47
C GLU A 29 -9.98 -4.74 -13.90
N SER A 30 -10.20 -5.66 -12.95
CA SER A 30 -10.39 -7.08 -13.25
C SER A 30 -11.70 -7.32 -14.00
N TYR A 31 -11.80 -8.49 -14.65
CA TYR A 31 -13.02 -8.87 -15.35
C TYR A 31 -14.24 -8.89 -14.42
N TYR A 32 -14.11 -9.45 -13.23
CA TYR A 32 -15.19 -9.49 -12.24
C TYR A 32 -15.40 -8.15 -11.56
N GLY A 33 -14.33 -7.41 -11.30
CA GLY A 33 -14.39 -6.09 -10.70
C GLY A 33 -15.21 -5.09 -11.51
N LYS A 34 -15.05 -5.08 -12.83
CA LYS A 34 -15.89 -4.27 -13.74
C LYS A 34 -17.38 -4.63 -13.65
N GLN A 35 -17.71 -5.91 -13.47
CA GLN A 35 -19.09 -6.33 -13.26
C GLN A 35 -19.61 -5.92 -11.87
N LEU A 36 -18.78 -6.08 -10.83
CA LEU A 36 -19.10 -5.64 -9.47
C LEU A 36 -19.33 -4.13 -9.39
N GLN A 37 -18.53 -3.34 -10.11
CA GLN A 37 -18.69 -1.89 -10.19
C GLN A 37 -20.04 -1.49 -10.83
N ARG A 38 -20.44 -2.13 -11.94
CA ARG A 38 -21.72 -1.88 -12.59
C ARG A 38 -22.92 -2.16 -11.69
N GLU A 39 -22.78 -3.09 -10.75
CA GLU A 39 -23.82 -3.45 -9.77
C GLU A 39 -23.72 -2.63 -8.47
N GLY A 40 -22.81 -1.64 -8.41
CA GLY A 40 -22.63 -0.74 -7.27
C GLY A 40 -22.03 -1.41 -6.03
N PHE A 41 -21.14 -2.40 -6.22
CA PHE A 41 -20.54 -3.15 -5.13
C PHE A 41 -19.66 -2.27 -4.24
N TYR A 42 -18.83 -1.40 -4.84
CA TYR A 42 -17.83 -0.61 -4.10
C TYR A 42 -18.45 0.55 -3.30
N GLU A 43 -19.58 1.07 -3.76
CA GLU A 43 -20.31 2.14 -3.09
C GLU A 43 -21.35 1.60 -2.08
N ASN A 44 -21.51 0.28 -2.03
CA ASN A 44 -22.57 -0.32 -1.24
C ASN A 44 -22.17 -0.45 0.24
N LYS A 45 -22.96 0.15 1.12
CA LYS A 45 -22.74 0.12 2.59
C LYS A 45 -23.35 -1.12 3.27
N SER A 46 -24.04 -1.98 2.52
CA SER A 46 -24.65 -3.20 3.07
C SER A 46 -23.76 -4.42 2.88
N PRO A 47 -23.18 -4.98 3.95
CA PRO A 47 -22.35 -6.19 3.87
C PRO A 47 -23.09 -7.38 3.24
N SER A 48 -24.39 -7.50 3.52
CA SER A 48 -25.21 -8.56 2.93
C SER A 48 -25.38 -8.38 1.43
N ARG A 49 -25.57 -7.15 0.94
CA ARG A 49 -25.65 -6.88 -0.49
C ARG A 49 -24.32 -7.15 -1.19
N CYS A 50 -23.22 -6.72 -0.59
CA CYS A 50 -21.88 -7.01 -1.12
C CYS A 50 -21.63 -8.52 -1.20
N ALA A 51 -21.93 -9.28 -0.14
CA ALA A 51 -21.78 -10.73 -0.16
C ALA A 51 -22.64 -11.41 -1.24
N TYR A 52 -23.87 -10.94 -1.44
CA TYR A 52 -24.73 -11.42 -2.52
C TYR A 52 -24.14 -11.13 -3.92
N LEU A 53 -23.66 -9.90 -4.13
CA LEU A 53 -23.08 -9.51 -5.42
C LEU A 53 -21.80 -10.28 -5.72
N PHE A 54 -20.93 -10.45 -4.71
CA PHE A 54 -19.72 -11.25 -4.85
C PHE A 54 -20.05 -12.69 -5.22
N HIS A 55 -21.00 -13.30 -4.51
CA HIS A 55 -21.45 -14.65 -4.83
C HIS A 55 -22.02 -14.75 -6.27
N LYS A 56 -22.93 -13.84 -6.65
CA LYS A 56 -23.56 -13.84 -7.97
C LYS A 56 -22.57 -13.67 -9.13
N ILE A 57 -21.57 -12.82 -8.95
CA ILE A 57 -20.67 -12.39 -10.04
C ILE A 57 -19.39 -13.21 -10.05
N VAL A 58 -18.79 -13.46 -8.90
CA VAL A 58 -17.46 -14.08 -8.77
C VAL A 58 -17.57 -15.59 -8.54
N GLU A 59 -18.27 -16.02 -7.49
CA GLU A 59 -18.35 -17.42 -7.13
C GLU A 59 -19.23 -18.25 -8.08
N ARG A 60 -20.35 -17.68 -8.52
CA ARG A 60 -21.30 -18.29 -9.49
C ARG A 60 -21.72 -19.72 -9.12
N SER A 61 -21.90 -19.99 -7.83
CA SER A 61 -22.38 -21.31 -7.41
C SER A 61 -23.87 -21.49 -7.77
N SER A 62 -24.33 -22.74 -7.76
CA SER A 62 -25.74 -23.11 -8.00
C SER A 62 -26.63 -22.88 -6.78
N ASP A 63 -26.14 -22.24 -5.72
CA ASP A 63 -26.91 -21.99 -4.51
C ASP A 63 -28.15 -21.15 -4.79
N SER A 64 -29.26 -21.52 -4.18
CA SER A 64 -30.49 -20.72 -4.30
C SER A 64 -30.32 -19.37 -3.60
N TYR A 65 -31.07 -18.36 -4.06
CA TYR A 65 -31.08 -17.03 -3.45
C TYR A 65 -31.32 -17.09 -1.94
N GLN A 66 -32.26 -17.93 -1.49
CA GLN A 66 -32.58 -18.10 -0.07
C GLN A 66 -31.39 -18.71 0.72
N SER A 67 -30.67 -19.67 0.13
CA SER A 67 -29.47 -20.24 0.72
C SER A 67 -28.38 -19.17 0.90
N ILE A 68 -28.15 -18.33 -0.11
CA ILE A 68 -27.16 -17.24 -0.05
C ILE A 68 -27.51 -16.23 1.05
N LEU A 69 -28.78 -15.84 1.15
CA LEU A 69 -29.23 -14.92 2.21
C LEU A 69 -29.00 -15.50 3.61
N ASN A 70 -29.33 -16.77 3.79
CA ASN A 70 -29.25 -17.43 5.10
C ASN A 70 -27.82 -17.77 5.53
N THR A 71 -26.88 -17.89 4.60
CA THR A 71 -25.50 -18.28 4.86
C THR A 71 -24.54 -17.10 4.67
N ARG A 72 -24.21 -16.74 3.45
CA ARG A 72 -23.16 -15.77 3.10
C ARG A 72 -23.50 -14.35 3.55
N CYS A 73 -24.71 -13.89 3.25
CA CYS A 73 -25.16 -12.55 3.62
C CYS A 73 -25.26 -12.40 5.15
N LYS A 74 -25.76 -13.42 5.83
CA LYS A 74 -25.81 -13.45 7.30
C LYS A 74 -24.44 -13.49 7.93
N SER A 75 -23.51 -14.27 7.39
CA SER A 75 -22.11 -14.30 7.82
C SER A 75 -21.41 -12.97 7.59
N ALA A 76 -21.55 -12.36 6.42
CA ALA A 76 -20.96 -11.07 6.10
C ALA A 76 -21.44 -9.98 7.07
N LYS A 77 -22.76 -9.95 7.35
CA LYS A 77 -23.31 -9.02 8.37
C LYS A 77 -22.74 -9.29 9.76
N LYS A 78 -22.65 -10.55 10.19
CA LYS A 78 -22.08 -10.92 11.49
C LYS A 78 -20.62 -10.44 11.62
N TRP A 79 -19.80 -10.70 10.60
CA TRP A 79 -18.40 -10.27 10.60
C TRP A 79 -18.28 -8.75 10.55
N TYR A 80 -19.07 -8.09 9.73
CA TYR A 80 -19.12 -6.63 9.70
C TYR A 80 -19.48 -6.05 11.08
N ASP A 81 -20.53 -6.56 11.73
CA ASP A 81 -20.96 -6.10 13.06
C ASP A 81 -19.89 -6.36 14.13
N LYS A 82 -19.14 -7.46 14.00
CA LYS A 82 -18.00 -7.78 14.87
C LYS A 82 -16.81 -6.85 14.64
N LEU A 83 -16.52 -6.54 13.37
CA LEU A 83 -15.32 -5.80 12.97
C LEU A 83 -15.53 -4.29 12.92
N LYS A 84 -16.76 -3.78 12.70
CA LYS A 84 -17.05 -2.34 12.61
C LYS A 84 -16.71 -1.52 13.88
N GLY A 85 -16.50 -2.18 15.00
CA GLY A 85 -16.04 -1.54 16.24
C GLY A 85 -14.55 -1.74 16.52
N THR A 86 -13.92 -2.70 15.84
CA THR A 86 -12.49 -3.03 15.99
C THR A 86 -11.65 -2.33 14.91
N TYR A 87 -12.18 -2.27 13.71
CA TYR A 87 -11.75 -1.34 12.69
C TYR A 87 -12.77 -0.21 12.71
N LYS A 88 -12.45 0.89 13.35
CA LYS A 88 -12.97 2.13 12.86
C LYS A 88 -12.51 2.19 11.39
N LEU A 89 -13.36 1.78 10.45
CA LEU A 89 -13.49 2.55 9.25
C LEU A 89 -13.96 3.91 9.74
N THR A 90 -13.04 4.67 10.29
CA THR A 90 -13.21 6.11 10.33
C THR A 90 -13.48 6.42 8.87
N ASP A 91 -14.67 6.94 8.59
CA ASP A 91 -14.86 7.78 7.42
C ASP A 91 -13.50 8.39 7.17
N SER A 92 -13.00 8.47 5.94
CA SER A 92 -11.67 8.93 5.49
C SER A 92 -10.93 10.00 6.34
N THR A 93 -11.38 10.25 7.54
CA THR A 93 -10.91 11.16 8.58
C THR A 93 -10.09 10.48 9.69
N GLY A 94 -9.79 9.20 9.59
CA GLY A 94 -9.08 8.45 10.65
C GLY A 94 -7.60 8.22 10.40
N CYS A 95 -6.98 8.95 9.53
CA CYS A 95 -5.54 9.15 9.54
C CYS A 95 -5.18 9.96 10.79
N ALA A 96 -4.29 9.44 11.65
CA ALA A 96 -3.74 10.23 12.74
C ALA A 96 -3.20 11.53 12.14
N THR A 97 -3.86 12.65 12.42
CA THR A 97 -3.41 13.97 11.95
C THR A 97 -2.04 14.25 12.52
N GLY A 98 -1.09 14.50 11.65
CA GLY A 98 0.27 14.85 12.02
C GLY A 98 1.12 15.16 10.80
N SER A 99 2.27 15.73 11.04
CA SER A 99 3.27 15.99 10.01
C SER A 99 4.67 15.68 10.53
N ILE A 100 5.53 15.19 9.65
CA ILE A 100 6.97 15.19 9.84
C ILE A 100 7.46 16.45 9.11
N GLU A 101 7.92 17.40 9.88
CA GLU A 101 8.37 18.68 9.33
C GLU A 101 9.77 18.60 8.73
N GLY A 102 10.03 19.48 7.80
CA GLY A 102 11.33 19.71 7.20
C GLY A 102 11.63 18.86 5.96
N ASP A 103 12.52 19.42 5.19
CA ASP A 103 13.09 18.82 3.99
C ASP A 103 14.17 17.78 4.36
N PRO A 104 14.50 16.85 3.46
CA PRO A 104 15.62 15.93 3.62
C PRO A 104 16.93 16.67 3.91
N ASN A 105 17.61 16.23 4.94
CA ASN A 105 18.95 16.77 5.28
C ASN A 105 20.04 15.97 4.58
N PHE A 106 20.36 16.30 3.35
CA PHE A 106 21.41 15.64 2.57
C PHE A 106 22.83 15.77 3.15
N GLY A 107 23.02 16.57 4.21
CA GLY A 107 24.23 16.61 5.02
C GLY A 107 24.39 15.41 5.96
N ASN A 108 23.32 14.62 6.20
CA ASN A 108 23.39 13.35 6.94
C ASN A 108 23.99 12.26 6.05
N THR A 109 25.33 12.18 6.02
CA THR A 109 26.06 11.23 5.16
C THR A 109 25.71 9.77 5.45
N ASP A 110 25.33 9.42 6.68
CA ASP A 110 24.90 8.07 7.02
C ASP A 110 23.63 7.67 6.25
N ALA A 111 22.64 8.56 6.22
CA ALA A 111 21.37 8.32 5.56
C ALA A 111 21.49 8.26 4.02
N TRP A 112 22.35 9.11 3.45
CA TRP A 112 22.32 9.37 2.02
C TRP A 112 23.47 8.74 1.24
N VAL A 113 24.58 8.36 1.93
CA VAL A 113 25.81 7.84 1.30
C VAL A 113 26.29 6.56 1.95
N THR A 114 26.74 6.63 3.23
CA THR A 114 27.57 5.58 3.82
C THR A 114 26.79 4.32 4.22
N LYS A 115 25.56 4.44 4.70
CA LYS A 115 24.74 3.30 5.12
C LYS A 115 23.65 2.94 4.10
N ASN A 116 23.42 3.79 3.13
CA ASN A 116 22.39 3.59 2.13
C ASN A 116 22.85 2.57 1.07
N PRO A 117 22.24 1.37 0.98
CA PRO A 117 22.70 0.32 0.08
C PRO A 117 22.55 0.70 -1.40
N TYR A 118 21.59 1.55 -1.72
CA TYR A 118 21.40 2.06 -3.09
C TYR A 118 22.50 3.05 -3.48
N ALA A 119 22.96 3.90 -2.54
CA ALA A 119 24.11 4.77 -2.75
C ALA A 119 25.38 3.95 -2.96
N GLN A 120 25.60 2.89 -2.16
CA GLN A 120 26.75 1.99 -2.30
C GLN A 120 26.71 1.24 -3.65
N ALA A 121 25.53 1.01 -4.21
CA ALA A 121 25.36 0.42 -5.54
C ALA A 121 25.41 1.46 -6.67
N GLY A 122 25.67 2.74 -6.39
CA GLY A 122 25.69 3.82 -7.39
C GLY A 122 24.31 4.23 -7.92
N LEU A 123 23.25 3.93 -7.20
CA LEU A 123 21.86 4.16 -7.60
C LEU A 123 21.28 5.47 -7.00
N TYR A 124 22.07 6.54 -6.99
CA TYR A 124 21.61 7.85 -6.56
C TYR A 124 20.46 8.36 -7.43
N GLY A 125 19.52 9.07 -6.84
CA GLY A 125 18.34 9.62 -7.51
C GLY A 125 17.19 8.63 -7.67
N GLN A 126 17.39 7.32 -7.45
CA GLN A 126 16.30 6.36 -7.49
C GLN A 126 15.30 6.57 -6.33
N CYS A 127 14.02 6.27 -6.56
CA CYS A 127 12.98 6.37 -5.52
C CYS A 127 13.33 5.56 -4.26
N THR A 128 13.95 4.42 -4.43
CA THR A 128 14.40 3.54 -3.35
C THR A 128 15.56 4.14 -2.55
N TRP A 129 16.51 4.80 -3.22
CA TRP A 129 17.58 5.55 -2.56
C TRP A 129 17.01 6.67 -1.70
N PHE A 130 16.08 7.44 -2.25
CA PHE A 130 15.43 8.54 -1.56
C PHE A 130 14.63 8.05 -0.34
N ALA A 131 13.75 7.07 -0.55
CA ALA A 131 12.91 6.55 0.53
C ALA A 131 13.74 5.91 1.66
N TRP A 132 14.84 5.23 1.33
CA TRP A 132 15.76 4.66 2.33
C TRP A 132 16.41 5.76 3.16
N GLY A 133 16.96 6.78 2.52
CA GLY A 133 17.62 7.91 3.18
C GLY A 133 16.65 8.67 4.08
N ARG A 134 15.47 9.00 3.57
CA ARG A 134 14.46 9.72 4.34
C ARG A 134 13.93 8.91 5.53
N PHE A 135 13.73 7.60 5.34
CA PHE A 135 13.38 6.70 6.44
C PHE A 135 14.45 6.72 7.54
N TYR A 136 15.72 6.61 7.14
CA TYR A 136 16.83 6.61 8.11
C TYR A 136 16.91 7.93 8.89
N GLU A 137 16.65 9.06 8.27
CA GLU A 137 16.58 10.35 8.95
C GLU A 137 15.45 10.40 10.00
N ILE A 138 14.30 9.85 9.66
CA ILE A 138 13.11 9.87 10.54
C ILE A 138 13.29 8.93 11.73
N TYR A 139 13.81 7.73 11.49
CA TYR A 139 13.80 6.65 12.48
C TYR A 139 15.16 6.33 13.09
N GLY A 140 16.27 6.79 12.52
CA GLY A 140 17.63 6.55 13.01
C GLY A 140 18.16 5.14 12.81
N PHE A 141 17.44 4.27 12.07
CA PHE A 141 17.85 2.90 11.77
C PHE A 141 17.52 2.50 10.34
N SER A 142 18.16 1.44 9.84
CA SER A 142 17.93 0.93 8.48
C SER A 142 16.50 0.38 8.32
N PRO A 143 15.79 0.71 7.24
CA PRO A 143 14.50 0.09 6.95
C PRO A 143 14.60 -1.39 6.55
N GLY A 144 15.79 -1.88 6.23
CA GLY A 144 16.02 -3.26 5.82
C GLY A 144 15.67 -3.60 4.38
N PHE A 145 15.07 -2.68 3.63
CA PHE A 145 14.80 -2.94 2.21
C PHE A 145 16.00 -2.61 1.32
N THR A 146 16.23 -3.48 0.32
CA THR A 146 17.29 -3.37 -0.70
C THR A 146 16.78 -3.70 -2.10
N GLY A 147 15.48 -3.98 -2.23
CA GLY A 147 14.83 -4.36 -3.48
C GLY A 147 14.26 -3.18 -4.27
N ASN A 148 13.38 -3.50 -5.20
CA ASN A 148 12.66 -2.52 -6.01
C ASN A 148 11.56 -1.81 -5.20
N GLY A 149 11.10 -0.66 -5.68
CA GLY A 149 10.11 0.18 -5.01
C GLY A 149 8.86 -0.56 -4.57
N TYR A 150 8.30 -1.42 -5.42
CA TYR A 150 7.12 -2.23 -5.12
C TYR A 150 7.31 -3.22 -3.96
N SER A 151 8.54 -3.58 -3.62
CA SER A 151 8.85 -4.56 -2.58
C SER A 151 9.24 -3.95 -1.22
N CYS A 152 9.43 -2.63 -1.15
CA CYS A 152 9.97 -1.97 0.03
C CYS A 152 9.08 -2.13 1.27
N VAL A 153 7.75 -2.00 1.12
CA VAL A 153 6.79 -2.23 2.22
C VAL A 153 6.92 -3.64 2.77
N ALA A 154 6.92 -4.66 1.92
CA ALA A 154 7.02 -6.05 2.36
C ALA A 154 8.34 -6.35 3.07
N GLN A 155 9.46 -5.79 2.57
CA GLN A 155 10.78 -5.98 3.18
C GLN A 155 10.89 -5.26 4.53
N LEU A 156 10.36 -4.04 4.66
CA LEU A 156 10.31 -3.32 5.93
C LEU A 156 9.52 -4.09 6.99
N LEU A 157 8.35 -4.61 6.64
CA LEU A 157 7.50 -5.40 7.52
C LEU A 157 8.17 -6.71 7.96
N ALA A 158 8.91 -7.36 7.05
CA ALA A 158 9.67 -8.56 7.36
C ALA A 158 10.86 -8.28 8.30
N THR A 159 11.51 -7.13 8.15
CA THR A 159 12.69 -6.75 8.94
C THR A 159 12.31 -6.21 10.32
N HIS A 160 11.23 -5.44 10.41
CA HIS A 160 10.79 -4.75 11.64
C HIS A 160 9.31 -5.02 11.98
N PRO A 161 8.90 -6.30 12.13
CA PRO A 161 7.51 -6.65 12.40
C PRO A 161 7.00 -6.16 13.76
N ASP A 162 7.90 -5.83 14.67
CA ASP A 162 7.62 -5.26 15.99
C ASP A 162 7.29 -3.75 15.94
N LYS A 163 7.78 -3.03 14.93
CA LYS A 163 7.67 -1.57 14.79
C LYS A 163 6.65 -1.11 13.76
N PHE A 164 6.41 -1.94 12.75
CA PHE A 164 5.54 -1.58 11.62
C PHE A 164 4.43 -2.60 11.41
N GLU A 165 3.30 -2.13 10.88
CA GLU A 165 2.14 -2.93 10.52
C GLU A 165 1.70 -2.64 9.07
N PHE A 166 1.16 -3.65 8.40
CA PHE A 166 0.59 -3.50 7.07
C PHE A 166 -0.71 -2.70 7.09
N SER A 167 -0.88 -1.80 6.13
CA SER A 167 -2.12 -1.06 5.95
C SER A 167 -2.37 -0.68 4.48
N LEU A 168 -3.64 -0.46 4.14
CA LEU A 168 -4.08 0.19 2.89
C LEU A 168 -4.42 1.67 3.09
N ILE A 169 -4.31 2.17 4.33
CA ILE A 169 -4.52 3.56 4.71
C ILE A 169 -3.25 4.03 5.43
N PRO A 170 -2.62 5.12 4.99
CA PRO A 170 -1.35 5.57 5.55
C PRO A 170 -1.51 6.25 6.92
N LYS A 171 -0.47 6.12 7.75
CA LYS A 171 -0.17 7.01 8.87
C LYS A 171 1.05 7.86 8.53
N VAL A 172 1.24 8.97 9.26
CA VAL A 172 2.48 9.76 9.18
C VAL A 172 3.67 8.88 9.54
N GLY A 173 4.76 8.98 8.78
CA GLY A 173 5.94 8.13 8.90
C GLY A 173 5.87 6.82 8.11
N ALA A 174 4.75 6.49 7.50
CA ALA A 174 4.64 5.26 6.72
C ALA A 174 5.56 5.26 5.49
N VAL A 175 6.07 4.09 5.17
CA VAL A 175 6.60 3.81 3.82
C VAL A 175 5.44 3.34 2.96
N GLY A 176 5.26 3.95 1.79
CA GLY A 176 4.28 3.53 0.79
C GLY A 176 4.97 2.91 -0.42
N SER A 177 4.42 1.81 -0.93
CA SER A 177 4.86 1.17 -2.18
C SER A 177 3.72 1.03 -3.16
N SER A 178 4.03 1.23 -4.43
CA SER A 178 3.14 0.91 -5.56
C SER A 178 3.11 -0.59 -5.86
N ASP A 179 2.36 -0.98 -6.87
CA ASP A 179 2.43 -2.32 -7.44
C ASP A 179 3.68 -2.51 -8.34
N VAL A 180 3.84 -3.72 -8.84
CA VAL A 180 4.97 -4.11 -9.69
C VAL A 180 5.04 -3.31 -10.99
N ALA A 181 3.88 -2.94 -11.55
CA ALA A 181 3.82 -2.22 -12.83
C ALA A 181 4.34 -0.79 -12.71
N HIS A 182 4.10 -0.12 -11.59
CA HIS A 182 4.53 1.25 -11.32
C HIS A 182 5.90 1.31 -10.65
N ASN A 183 6.26 0.30 -9.86
CA ASN A 183 7.58 0.11 -9.24
C ASN A 183 8.12 1.36 -8.52
N HIS A 184 7.32 1.94 -7.62
CA HIS A 184 7.65 3.17 -6.92
C HIS A 184 7.51 3.03 -5.40
N VAL A 185 8.22 3.90 -4.65
CA VAL A 185 8.21 3.96 -3.18
C VAL A 185 8.36 5.40 -2.71
N TRP A 186 7.71 5.73 -1.60
CA TRP A 186 7.70 7.08 -1.00
C TRP A 186 7.59 7.02 0.52
N ILE A 187 7.79 8.18 1.18
CA ILE A 187 7.55 8.36 2.62
C ILE A 187 6.34 9.26 2.82
N VAL A 188 5.44 8.88 3.70
CA VAL A 188 4.30 9.69 4.10
C VAL A 188 4.75 10.65 5.20
N VAL A 189 4.78 11.93 4.91
CA VAL A 189 5.25 12.97 5.85
C VAL A 189 4.11 13.77 6.46
N GLY A 190 2.90 13.67 5.92
CA GLY A 190 1.73 14.37 6.47
C GLY A 190 0.45 13.66 6.15
N VAL A 191 -0.51 13.76 7.06
CA VAL A 191 -1.87 13.28 6.86
C VAL A 191 -2.84 14.26 7.54
N GLU A 192 -3.78 14.80 6.76
CA GLU A 192 -4.83 15.70 7.23
C GLU A 192 -6.16 15.32 6.55
N GLY A 193 -6.99 14.56 7.25
CA GLY A 193 -8.20 14.01 6.65
C GLY A 193 -7.90 13.11 5.45
N GLU A 194 -8.42 13.46 4.27
CA GLU A 194 -8.13 12.73 3.03
C GLU A 194 -6.82 13.16 2.34
N LYS A 195 -6.18 14.22 2.83
CA LYS A 195 -4.94 14.73 2.27
C LYS A 195 -3.75 13.96 2.82
N ILE A 196 -2.99 13.36 1.93
CA ILE A 196 -1.79 12.59 2.22
C ILE A 196 -0.62 13.32 1.57
N THR A 197 0.29 13.83 2.39
CA THR A 197 1.51 14.48 1.92
C THR A 197 2.64 13.47 1.93
N ILE A 198 3.25 13.29 0.78
CA ILE A 198 4.35 12.36 0.58
C ILE A 198 5.62 13.10 0.18
N GLN A 199 6.77 12.48 0.46
CA GLN A 199 8.06 12.85 -0.10
C GLN A 199 8.58 11.68 -0.93
N GLU A 200 8.99 11.98 -2.17
CA GLU A 200 9.46 10.99 -3.14
C GLU A 200 10.57 11.56 -4.02
N GLY A 201 11.44 10.70 -4.51
CA GLY A 201 12.49 11.03 -5.46
C GLY A 201 12.35 10.27 -6.77
N ASN A 202 13.31 10.45 -7.67
CA ASN A 202 13.33 9.88 -9.03
C ASN A 202 12.28 10.51 -9.95
N LEU A 203 12.16 11.83 -9.90
CA LEU A 203 11.19 12.56 -10.72
C LEU A 203 11.58 12.57 -12.19
N ASN A 204 12.88 12.46 -12.47
CA ASN A 204 13.43 12.43 -13.84
C ASN A 204 13.55 11.00 -14.41
N GLY A 205 13.29 9.94 -13.62
CA GLY A 205 13.33 8.54 -14.02
C GLY A 205 14.74 8.00 -14.26
N LYS A 206 15.80 8.63 -13.75
CA LYS A 206 17.20 8.27 -14.02
C LYS A 206 18.00 7.98 -12.75
N THR A 207 19.11 7.29 -12.94
CA THR A 207 20.18 7.24 -11.96
C THR A 207 21.10 8.42 -12.21
N ASP A 208 21.41 9.17 -11.16
CA ASP A 208 22.15 10.42 -11.21
C ASP A 208 23.42 10.40 -10.39
N SER A 209 24.18 11.50 -10.40
CA SER A 209 25.17 11.77 -9.36
C SER A 209 24.47 12.20 -8.07
N PHE A 210 25.16 12.07 -6.94
CA PHE A 210 24.63 12.53 -5.65
C PHE A 210 24.21 14.01 -5.68
N GLU A 211 25.00 14.86 -6.34
CA GLU A 211 24.72 16.30 -6.44
C GLU A 211 23.40 16.58 -7.21
N VAL A 212 23.12 15.86 -8.28
CA VAL A 212 21.85 15.98 -9.02
C VAL A 212 20.70 15.39 -8.24
N ALA A 213 20.90 14.21 -7.63
CA ALA A 213 19.87 13.50 -6.86
C ALA A 213 19.33 14.30 -5.67
N LYS A 214 20.15 15.19 -5.07
CA LYS A 214 19.71 16.09 -3.98
C LYS A 214 18.61 17.07 -4.39
N SER A 215 18.40 17.32 -5.67
CA SER A 215 17.35 18.19 -6.20
C SER A 215 16.25 17.44 -6.97
N ASP A 216 16.38 16.11 -7.14
CA ASP A 216 15.43 15.28 -7.88
C ASP A 216 14.42 14.59 -6.95
N TRP A 217 13.76 15.40 -6.15
CA TRP A 217 12.69 14.96 -5.24
C TRP A 217 11.69 16.09 -5.02
N HIS A 218 10.51 15.75 -4.49
CA HIS A 218 9.52 16.75 -4.08
C HIS A 218 8.69 16.31 -2.88
N THR A 219 8.00 17.29 -2.29
CA THR A 219 6.89 17.09 -1.38
C THR A 219 5.59 17.40 -2.13
N VAL A 220 4.65 16.48 -2.12
CA VAL A 220 3.37 16.61 -2.83
C VAL A 220 2.22 16.04 -2.01
N THR A 221 1.04 16.64 -2.15
CA THR A 221 -0.17 16.22 -1.43
C THR A 221 -1.19 15.66 -2.39
N TYR A 222 -1.67 14.47 -2.09
CA TYR A 222 -2.70 13.75 -2.85
C TYR A 222 -3.83 13.29 -1.93
N SER A 223 -4.99 12.99 -2.49
CA SER A 223 -5.95 12.10 -1.85
C SER A 223 -5.53 10.64 -2.04
N LEU A 224 -6.06 9.73 -1.22
CA LEU A 224 -5.79 8.29 -1.38
C LEU A 224 -6.23 7.77 -2.74
N SER A 225 -7.33 8.30 -3.29
CA SER A 225 -7.83 7.95 -4.63
C SER A 225 -6.89 8.44 -5.73
N GLN A 226 -6.30 9.63 -5.59
CA GLN A 226 -5.28 10.13 -6.53
C GLN A 226 -4.01 9.29 -6.48
N LEU A 227 -3.52 8.93 -5.28
CA LEU A 227 -2.36 8.03 -5.14
C LEU A 227 -2.59 6.69 -5.86
N ARG A 228 -3.79 6.09 -5.68
CA ARG A 228 -4.15 4.86 -6.37
C ARG A 228 -4.27 5.02 -7.88
N SER A 229 -4.74 6.16 -8.35
CA SER A 229 -4.82 6.45 -9.78
C SER A 229 -3.44 6.60 -10.42
N ILE A 230 -2.46 7.13 -9.68
CA ILE A 230 -1.10 7.39 -10.18
C ILE A 230 -0.23 6.13 -10.07
N TYR A 231 -0.30 5.40 -8.94
CA TYR A 231 0.64 4.34 -8.57
C TYR A 231 0.01 2.94 -8.52
N GLY A 232 -1.25 2.79 -8.96
CA GLY A 232 -1.95 1.50 -8.99
C GLY A 232 -2.31 0.97 -7.61
N ASN A 233 -2.08 -0.33 -7.41
CA ASN A 233 -2.32 -0.96 -6.11
C ASN A 233 -1.21 -0.57 -5.13
N ILE A 234 -1.56 0.28 -4.17
CA ILE A 234 -0.63 0.79 -3.17
C ILE A 234 -0.84 0.12 -1.82
N SER A 235 0.25 0.02 -1.08
CA SER A 235 0.26 -0.49 0.28
C SER A 235 1.21 0.34 1.16
N PHE A 236 1.02 0.25 2.47
CA PHE A 236 1.79 1.01 3.44
C PHE A 236 2.31 0.10 4.55
N ALA A 237 3.53 0.38 5.01
CA ALA A 237 4.05 -0.06 6.29
C ALA A 237 3.91 1.11 7.27
N ASN A 238 2.89 1.07 8.10
CA ASN A 238 2.61 2.11 9.09
C ASN A 238 3.42 1.89 10.36
N PRO A 239 3.93 2.93 11.00
CA PRO A 239 4.43 2.81 12.38
C PRO A 239 3.29 2.39 13.32
N LYS A 240 3.62 1.49 14.26
CA LYS A 240 2.69 1.00 15.29
C LYS A 240 2.45 2.01 16.40
#